data_93c4534a85d7b4d6c37e1a1888eb3e0e
#
_entry.id   93c4534a85d7b4d6c37e1a1888eb3e0e
#
_cell.length_a   1.000
_cell.length_b   1.000
_cell.length_c   1.000
_cell.angle_alpha   90.00
_cell.angle_beta   90.00
_cell.angle_gamma   90.00
#
_symmetry.space_group_name_H-M   'P 1'
#
loop_
_entity.id
_entity.type
_entity.pdbx_description
1 polymer ?
#
loop_
_entity_poly.entity_id
_entity_poly.type
_entity_poly.pdbx_seq_one_letter_code
_entity_poly.pdbx_strand_id
1 'polypeptide(L)'
;MTRINIDRLTEIEETQAILSLYYDARSYIEDFDWCVSTKKCWYDQGFGIYQKIGIFLFEIEPLNENVDDFIWVIVGDLPSVYLDKSILTGQEALEKYCELMQEWIDNVKNGASLDDCYPIPADPTIENAELLSSRIAFIRRELLMKDDE
;
A
#
# COMPACT_ATOMS: atom_id res chain seq x y z
N MET A 1 19.37 -6.44 12.67
CA MET A 1 18.17 -6.42 11.82
C MET A 1 17.14 -5.46 12.40
N THR A 2 16.68 -4.51 11.61
CA THR A 2 15.72 -3.51 12.07
C THR A 2 14.31 -4.09 12.04
N ARG A 3 13.56 -3.89 13.11
CA ARG A 3 12.18 -4.36 13.20
C ARG A 3 11.21 -3.32 12.68
N ILE A 4 10.09 -3.79 12.13
CA ILE A 4 8.96 -2.93 11.80
C ILE A 4 8.47 -2.28 13.10
N ASN A 5 8.20 -0.99 13.04
CA ASN A 5 7.75 -0.23 14.23
C ASN A 5 6.23 -0.36 14.39
N ILE A 6 5.81 -1.42 15.09
CA ILE A 6 4.39 -1.69 15.34
C ILE A 6 3.82 -0.76 16.41
N ASP A 7 4.66 -0.20 17.28
CA ASP A 7 4.20 0.60 18.43
C ASP A 7 3.40 1.85 18.02
N ARG A 8 3.59 2.33 16.80
CA ARG A 8 2.87 3.49 16.28
C ARG A 8 1.58 3.13 15.53
N LEU A 9 1.30 1.85 15.41
CA LEU A 9 0.17 1.34 14.65
C LEU A 9 -0.94 0.91 15.60
N THR A 10 -2.17 0.96 15.13
CA THR A 10 -3.34 0.53 15.89
C THR A 10 -3.79 -0.82 15.38
N GLU A 11 -3.92 -1.80 16.29
CA GLU A 11 -4.40 -3.13 15.92
C GLU A 11 -5.86 -3.04 15.47
N ILE A 12 -6.17 -3.68 14.34
CA ILE A 12 -7.51 -3.69 13.78
C ILE A 12 -8.37 -4.72 14.49
N GLU A 13 -9.54 -4.27 14.95
CA GLU A 13 -10.63 -5.11 15.44
C GLU A 13 -11.84 -4.88 14.53
N GLU A 14 -12.76 -5.85 14.51
CA GLU A 14 -13.89 -5.84 13.57
C GLU A 14 -14.83 -4.65 13.75
N THR A 15 -14.78 -3.96 14.87
CA THR A 15 -15.67 -2.84 15.17
C THR A 15 -15.11 -1.47 14.76
N GLN A 16 -13.95 -1.43 14.14
CA GLN A 16 -13.29 -0.17 13.79
C GLN A 16 -13.99 0.53 12.62
N ALA A 17 -13.91 1.86 12.62
CA ALA A 17 -14.52 2.68 11.57
C ALA A 17 -13.84 2.50 10.20
N ILE A 18 -12.70 1.87 10.15
CA ILE A 18 -11.92 1.67 8.93
C ILE A 18 -12.17 0.29 8.27
N LEU A 19 -13.18 -0.43 8.73
CA LEU A 19 -13.45 -1.81 8.29
C LEU A 19 -13.54 -2.00 6.78
N SER A 20 -14.15 -1.06 6.08
CA SER A 20 -14.29 -1.18 4.62
C SER A 20 -12.93 -1.32 3.94
N LEU A 21 -11.98 -0.45 4.29
CA LEU A 21 -10.63 -0.52 3.75
C LEU A 21 -9.89 -1.77 4.24
N TYR A 22 -10.11 -2.15 5.50
CA TYR A 22 -9.51 -3.36 6.06
C TYR A 22 -9.95 -4.61 5.29
N TYR A 23 -11.24 -4.75 4.99
CA TYR A 23 -11.72 -5.90 4.24
C TYR A 23 -11.18 -5.92 2.80
N ASP A 24 -11.05 -4.74 2.18
CA ASP A 24 -10.44 -4.64 0.86
C ASP A 24 -8.97 -5.09 0.90
N ALA A 25 -8.23 -4.65 1.90
CA ALA A 25 -6.82 -5.02 2.07
C ALA A 25 -6.67 -6.52 2.33
N ARG A 26 -7.51 -7.06 3.21
CA ARG A 26 -7.50 -8.48 3.54
C ARG A 26 -7.81 -9.35 2.33
N SER A 27 -8.84 -9.00 1.58
CA SER A 27 -9.21 -9.72 0.37
C SER A 27 -8.09 -9.68 -0.67
N TYR A 28 -7.44 -8.53 -0.80
CA TYR A 28 -6.34 -8.37 -1.74
C TYR A 28 -5.18 -9.31 -1.39
N ILE A 29 -4.74 -9.31 -0.12
CA ILE A 29 -3.57 -10.09 0.28
C ILE A 29 -3.87 -11.60 0.30
N GLU A 30 -5.08 -11.99 0.66
CA GLU A 30 -5.47 -13.40 0.72
C GLU A 30 -5.62 -14.06 -0.65
N ASP A 31 -5.68 -13.27 -1.72
CA ASP A 31 -5.70 -13.80 -3.08
C ASP A 31 -4.35 -14.32 -3.56
N PHE A 32 -3.26 -14.02 -2.87
CA PHE A 32 -1.93 -14.50 -3.24
C PHE A 32 -1.67 -15.88 -2.65
N ASP A 33 -1.14 -16.77 -3.47
CA ASP A 33 -0.85 -18.17 -3.06
C ASP A 33 0.15 -18.27 -1.92
N TRP A 34 1.06 -17.29 -1.82
CA TRP A 34 2.09 -17.27 -0.77
C TRP A 34 1.55 -16.83 0.59
N CYS A 35 0.34 -16.33 0.66
CA CYS A 35 -0.34 -15.97 1.91
C CYS A 35 -1.35 -17.07 2.24
N VAL A 36 -0.99 -17.95 3.17
CA VAL A 36 -1.88 -19.06 3.57
C VAL A 36 -3.09 -18.52 4.34
N SER A 37 -2.85 -17.61 5.27
CA SER A 37 -3.91 -16.93 6.01
C SER A 37 -3.38 -15.64 6.62
N THR A 38 -4.30 -14.74 6.99
CA THR A 38 -3.96 -13.54 7.76
C THR A 38 -4.18 -13.82 9.25
N LYS A 39 -3.28 -13.31 10.10
CA LYS A 39 -3.36 -13.50 11.55
C LYS A 39 -3.78 -12.24 12.27
N LYS A 40 -2.98 -11.20 12.18
CA LYS A 40 -3.23 -9.91 12.81
C LYS A 40 -3.05 -8.80 11.79
N CYS A 41 -3.67 -7.66 12.08
CA CYS A 41 -3.55 -6.49 11.22
C CYS A 41 -3.47 -5.23 12.07
N TRP A 42 -2.57 -4.36 11.69
CA TRP A 42 -2.44 -3.01 12.26
C TRP A 42 -2.65 -2.00 11.13
N TYR A 43 -3.14 -0.80 11.47
CA TYR A 43 -3.24 0.27 10.50
C TYR A 43 -2.51 1.51 10.97
N ASP A 44 -2.07 2.32 10.02
CA ASP A 44 -1.41 3.59 10.33
C ASP A 44 -2.41 4.73 10.20
N GLN A 45 -2.90 5.18 11.33
CA GLN A 45 -3.91 6.23 11.41
C GLN A 45 -3.37 7.58 10.92
N GLY A 46 -2.06 7.80 11.03
CA GLY A 46 -1.44 9.06 10.63
C GLY A 46 -1.28 9.24 9.13
N PHE A 47 -1.30 8.15 8.36
CA PHE A 47 -1.05 8.17 6.93
C PHE A 47 -2.20 7.64 6.10
N GLY A 48 -3.40 7.53 6.70
CA GLY A 48 -4.58 7.11 5.98
C GLY A 48 -5.63 8.20 5.92
N ILE A 49 -6.54 8.09 4.96
CA ILE A 49 -7.72 8.95 4.85
C ILE A 49 -8.92 8.04 4.75
N TYR A 50 -9.85 8.19 5.69
CA TYR A 50 -11.04 7.35 5.77
C TYR A 50 -11.74 7.24 4.41
N GLN A 51 -12.01 6.01 3.99
CA GLN A 51 -12.66 5.64 2.72
C GLN A 51 -11.88 6.01 1.45
N LYS A 52 -10.70 6.62 1.56
CA LYS A 52 -9.90 7.00 0.40
C LYS A 52 -8.58 6.28 0.31
N ILE A 53 -7.88 6.11 1.43
CA ILE A 53 -6.62 5.38 1.47
C ILE A 53 -6.42 4.78 2.85
N GLY A 54 -5.98 3.54 2.88
CA GLY A 54 -5.62 2.85 4.11
C GLY A 54 -4.29 2.14 3.97
N ILE A 55 -3.47 2.23 5.01
CA ILE A 55 -2.16 1.59 5.09
C ILE A 55 -2.22 0.58 6.22
N PHE A 56 -2.07 -0.69 5.87
CA PHE A 56 -2.19 -1.80 6.82
C PHE A 56 -0.93 -2.62 6.86
N LEU A 57 -0.60 -3.11 8.04
CA LEU A 57 0.43 -4.12 8.20
C LEU A 57 -0.24 -5.41 8.65
N PHE A 58 -0.05 -6.47 7.85
CA PHE A 58 -0.59 -7.79 8.17
C PHE A 58 0.50 -8.71 8.66
N GLU A 59 0.22 -9.41 9.76
CA GLU A 59 0.95 -10.61 10.09
C GLU A 59 0.23 -11.77 9.42
N ILE A 60 0.96 -12.56 8.63
CA ILE A 60 0.39 -13.65 7.85
C ILE A 60 1.05 -14.98 8.18
N GLU A 61 0.38 -16.08 7.81
CA GLU A 61 1.01 -17.38 7.74
C GLU A 61 1.59 -17.52 6.33
N PRO A 62 2.94 -17.49 6.18
CA PRO A 62 3.53 -17.59 4.85
C PRO A 62 3.55 -19.03 4.36
N LEU A 63 3.55 -19.21 3.04
CA LEU A 63 3.57 -20.53 2.42
C LEU A 63 4.88 -21.28 2.73
N ASN A 64 6.00 -20.56 2.82
CA ASN A 64 7.32 -21.15 3.08
C ASN A 64 8.27 -20.08 3.65
N GLU A 65 9.52 -20.45 3.92
CA GLU A 65 10.53 -19.60 4.52
C GLU A 65 10.96 -18.42 3.64
N ASN A 66 10.70 -18.48 2.34
CA ASN A 66 11.09 -17.42 1.42
C ASN A 66 10.06 -16.29 1.36
N VAL A 67 8.93 -16.45 2.03
CA VAL A 67 7.87 -15.45 2.08
C VAL A 67 7.92 -14.76 3.44
N ASP A 68 7.81 -13.43 3.44
CA ASP A 68 7.79 -12.65 4.68
C ASP A 68 6.52 -12.95 5.47
N ASP A 69 6.65 -12.91 6.79
CA ASP A 69 5.51 -13.08 7.71
C ASP A 69 4.80 -11.77 8.02
N PHE A 70 5.37 -10.63 7.64
CA PHE A 70 4.75 -9.31 7.74
C PHE A 70 4.73 -8.64 6.38
N ILE A 71 3.56 -8.17 5.97
CA ILE A 71 3.34 -7.56 4.66
C ILE A 71 2.55 -6.28 4.82
N TRP A 72 3.04 -5.19 4.24
CA TRP A 72 2.29 -3.94 4.14
C TRP A 72 1.32 -4.02 2.98
N VAL A 73 0.11 -3.52 3.17
CA VAL A 73 -0.91 -3.43 2.11
C VAL A 73 -1.48 -2.03 2.09
N ILE A 74 -1.50 -1.43 0.90
CA ILE A 74 -2.07 -0.10 0.69
C ILE A 74 -3.26 -0.26 -0.25
N VAL A 75 -4.41 0.20 0.17
CA VAL A 75 -5.66 0.12 -0.59
C VAL A 75 -6.42 1.43 -0.52
N GLY A 76 -7.43 1.58 -1.34
CA GLY A 76 -8.30 2.74 -1.33
C GLY A 76 -8.80 3.07 -2.73
N ASP A 77 -9.02 4.34 -2.98
CA ASP A 77 -9.45 4.87 -4.28
C ASP A 77 -8.25 5.02 -5.24
N LEU A 78 -7.47 3.95 -5.36
CA LEU A 78 -6.24 3.88 -6.15
C LEU A 78 -5.80 2.41 -6.23
N PRO A 79 -4.83 2.06 -7.10
CA PRO A 79 -4.40 0.65 -7.21
C PRO A 79 -3.84 0.08 -5.91
N SER A 80 -4.22 -1.15 -5.59
CA SER A 80 -3.73 -1.85 -4.40
C SER A 80 -2.30 -2.32 -4.59
N VAL A 81 -1.50 -2.23 -3.53
CA VAL A 81 -0.08 -2.61 -3.55
C VAL A 81 0.26 -3.34 -2.26
N TYR A 82 1.14 -4.33 -2.32
CA TYR A 82 1.75 -4.91 -1.13
C TYR A 82 3.25 -4.66 -1.14
N LEU A 83 3.83 -4.55 0.06
CA LEU A 83 5.25 -4.30 0.25
C LEU A 83 5.77 -5.24 1.34
N ASP A 84 7.04 -5.62 1.24
CA ASP A 84 7.63 -6.57 2.19
C ASP A 84 8.10 -5.88 3.48
N LYS A 85 8.61 -6.67 4.42
CA LYS A 85 9.01 -6.17 5.74
C LYS A 85 10.34 -5.40 5.74
N SER A 86 10.98 -5.18 4.58
CA SER A 86 12.09 -4.24 4.48
C SER A 86 11.61 -2.81 4.72
N ILE A 87 10.32 -2.56 4.50
CA ILE A 87 9.66 -1.29 4.84
C ILE A 87 9.37 -1.32 6.35
N LEU A 88 9.79 -0.29 7.07
CA LEU A 88 9.79 -0.30 8.54
C LEU A 88 8.67 0.51 9.17
N THR A 89 8.10 1.48 8.44
CA THR A 89 7.05 2.36 8.95
C THR A 89 5.98 2.58 7.90
N GLY A 90 4.81 3.04 8.34
CA GLY A 90 3.72 3.41 7.42
C GLY A 90 4.10 4.55 6.51
N GLN A 91 4.89 5.51 6.99
CA GLN A 91 5.40 6.60 6.17
C GLN A 91 6.26 6.08 5.02
N GLU A 92 7.20 5.20 5.32
CA GLU A 92 8.05 4.58 4.28
C GLU A 92 7.22 3.78 3.29
N ALA A 93 6.19 3.08 3.77
CA ALA A 93 5.29 2.33 2.91
C ALA A 93 4.59 3.26 1.91
N LEU A 94 4.09 4.39 2.39
CA LEU A 94 3.41 5.35 1.54
C LEU A 94 4.36 6.03 0.57
N GLU A 95 5.58 6.35 1.00
CA GLU A 95 6.61 6.91 0.11
C GLU A 95 6.95 5.93 -1.01
N LYS A 96 7.14 4.65 -0.65
CA LYS A 96 7.43 3.61 -1.64
C LYS A 96 6.26 3.42 -2.61
N TYR A 97 5.05 3.47 -2.10
CA TYR A 97 3.85 3.42 -2.92
C TYR A 97 3.87 4.51 -3.99
N CYS A 98 4.13 5.74 -3.58
CA CYS A 98 4.19 6.87 -4.51
C CYS A 98 5.28 6.68 -5.57
N GLU A 99 6.44 6.15 -5.18
CA GLU A 99 7.51 5.87 -6.13
C GLU A 99 7.09 4.83 -7.19
N LEU A 100 6.44 3.75 -6.75
CA LEU A 100 5.97 2.71 -7.67
C LEU A 100 4.93 3.24 -8.65
N MET A 101 4.01 4.04 -8.16
CA MET A 101 2.98 4.64 -9.00
C MET A 101 3.58 5.65 -9.97
N GLN A 102 4.54 6.46 -9.51
CA GLN A 102 5.20 7.46 -10.34
C GLN A 102 5.98 6.80 -11.48
N GLU A 103 6.64 5.68 -11.22
CA GLU A 103 7.36 4.93 -12.24
C GLU A 103 6.41 4.48 -13.35
N TRP A 104 5.26 3.93 -12.98
CA TRP A 104 4.25 3.52 -13.96
C TRP A 104 3.74 4.71 -14.77
N ILE A 105 3.42 5.82 -14.08
CA ILE A 105 2.92 7.04 -14.72
C ILE A 105 3.92 7.56 -15.76
N ASP A 106 5.19 7.65 -15.37
CA ASP A 106 6.25 8.18 -16.24
C ASP A 106 6.44 7.29 -17.47
N ASN A 107 6.43 5.97 -17.26
CA ASN A 107 6.62 5.03 -18.37
C ASN A 107 5.44 5.06 -19.35
N VAL A 108 4.22 5.19 -18.85
CA VAL A 108 3.04 5.33 -19.70
C VAL A 108 3.13 6.63 -20.55
N LYS A 109 3.47 7.74 -19.91
CA LYS A 109 3.56 9.03 -20.59
C LYS A 109 4.67 9.08 -21.63
N ASN A 110 5.75 8.34 -21.41
CA ASN A 110 6.90 8.30 -22.30
C ASN A 110 6.82 7.18 -23.34
N GLY A 111 5.78 6.36 -23.31
CA GLY A 111 5.65 5.21 -24.17
C GLY A 111 6.69 4.12 -23.90
N ALA A 112 7.25 4.09 -22.69
CA ALA A 112 8.25 3.12 -22.30
C ALA A 112 7.64 1.80 -21.86
N SER A 113 8.46 0.74 -21.75
CA SER A 113 8.01 -0.57 -21.29
C SER A 113 7.54 -0.52 -19.85
N LEU A 114 6.48 -1.28 -19.54
CA LEU A 114 5.96 -1.44 -18.19
C LEU A 114 6.44 -2.74 -17.53
N ASP A 115 7.32 -3.49 -18.19
CA ASP A 115 7.73 -4.82 -17.74
C ASP A 115 8.38 -4.81 -16.34
N ASP A 116 9.09 -3.74 -16.01
CA ASP A 116 9.76 -3.60 -14.72
C ASP A 116 8.94 -2.80 -13.71
N CYS A 117 7.75 -2.35 -14.07
CA CYS A 117 6.88 -1.61 -13.18
C CYS A 117 6.04 -2.55 -12.32
N TYR A 118 5.63 -2.09 -11.16
CA TYR A 118 4.66 -2.81 -10.34
C TYR A 118 3.37 -2.99 -11.17
N PRO A 119 2.80 -4.19 -11.25
CA PRO A 119 1.61 -4.44 -12.07
C PRO A 119 0.39 -3.70 -11.53
N ILE A 120 -0.19 -2.86 -12.37
CA ILE A 120 -1.38 -2.06 -12.05
C ILE A 120 -2.52 -2.53 -12.96
N PRO A 121 -3.70 -2.86 -12.40
CA PRO A 121 -4.85 -3.34 -13.18
C PRO A 121 -5.59 -2.19 -13.85
N ALA A 122 -4.90 -1.41 -14.68
CA ALA A 122 -5.45 -0.30 -15.43
C ALA A 122 -4.81 -0.26 -16.81
N ASP A 123 -5.56 0.19 -17.80
CA ASP A 123 -5.04 0.37 -19.15
C ASP A 123 -3.95 1.46 -19.16
N PRO A 124 -2.84 1.22 -19.85
CA PRO A 124 -1.72 2.17 -19.86
C PRO A 124 -1.99 3.35 -20.82
N THR A 125 -2.97 4.16 -20.46
CA THR A 125 -3.35 5.34 -21.23
C THR A 125 -2.89 6.61 -20.54
N ILE A 126 -2.69 7.67 -21.31
CA ILE A 126 -2.34 8.99 -20.77
C ILE A 126 -3.42 9.45 -19.78
N GLU A 127 -4.69 9.21 -20.10
CA GLU A 127 -5.79 9.57 -19.22
C GLU A 127 -5.68 8.91 -17.85
N ASN A 128 -5.42 7.59 -17.81
CA ASN A 128 -5.26 6.88 -16.55
C ASN A 128 -3.98 7.31 -15.80
N ALA A 129 -2.91 7.60 -16.53
CA ALA A 129 -1.69 8.11 -15.92
C ALA A 129 -1.93 9.48 -15.27
N GLU A 130 -2.70 10.35 -15.89
CA GLU A 130 -3.03 11.65 -15.30
C GLU A 130 -3.93 11.54 -14.07
N LEU A 131 -4.91 10.64 -14.11
CA LEU A 131 -5.77 10.39 -12.95
C LEU A 131 -4.94 9.88 -11.76
N LEU A 132 -4.06 8.94 -12.00
CA LEU A 132 -3.20 8.40 -10.94
C LEU A 132 -2.22 9.48 -10.44
N SER A 133 -1.65 10.26 -11.35
CA SER A 133 -0.75 11.35 -11.01
C SER A 133 -1.42 12.35 -10.06
N SER A 134 -2.69 12.66 -10.32
CA SER A 134 -3.49 13.56 -9.48
C SER A 134 -3.63 12.99 -8.05
N ARG A 135 -3.88 11.69 -7.93
CA ARG A 135 -4.00 11.03 -6.63
C ARG A 135 -2.67 10.99 -5.87
N ILE A 136 -1.58 10.74 -6.59
CA ILE A 136 -0.24 10.74 -5.99
C ILE A 136 0.14 12.15 -5.51
N ALA A 137 -0.18 13.18 -6.29
CA ALA A 137 0.06 14.56 -5.88
C ALA A 137 -0.71 14.90 -4.60
N PHE A 138 -1.95 14.44 -4.49
CA PHE A 138 -2.77 14.62 -3.30
C PHE A 138 -2.12 13.95 -2.08
N ILE A 139 -1.67 12.70 -2.23
CA ILE A 139 -1.02 11.96 -1.14
C ILE A 139 0.23 12.69 -0.68
N ARG A 140 1.08 13.11 -1.60
CA ARG A 140 2.32 13.79 -1.27
C ARG A 140 2.06 15.11 -0.54
N ARG A 141 1.08 15.85 -0.99
CA ARG A 141 0.74 17.14 -0.40
C ARG A 141 0.09 17.00 0.98
N GLU A 142 -0.88 16.09 1.11
CA GLU A 142 -1.70 16.01 2.32
C GLU A 142 -1.14 15.09 3.39
N LEU A 143 -0.38 14.08 3.00
CA LEU A 143 0.09 13.05 3.93
C LEU A 143 1.59 13.04 4.13
N LEU A 144 2.38 13.29 3.10
CA LEU A 144 3.84 13.18 3.18
C LEU A 144 4.56 14.51 3.39
N MET A 145 3.98 15.62 2.93
CA MET A 145 4.63 16.94 3.05
C MET A 145 4.17 17.75 4.25
N LYS A 146 3.17 17.27 4.96
CA LYS A 146 2.59 18.02 6.06
C LYS A 146 3.52 18.17 7.29
N ASP A 147 4.54 17.34 7.39
CA ASP A 147 5.51 17.38 8.50
C ASP A 147 6.77 18.18 8.15
N ASP A 148 6.82 18.80 7.00
CA ASP A 148 7.98 19.58 6.53
C ASP A 148 8.00 21.03 7.05
N GLU A 149 7.23 21.32 8.03
CA GLU A 149 7.16 22.66 8.60
C GLU A 149 8.20 22.92 9.65
#